data_574308600f1e0da3ae7a0beb009ed495
#
_entry.id   574308600f1e0da3ae7a0beb009ed495
#
_cell.length_a   1.000
_cell.length_b   1.000
_cell.length_c   1.000
_cell.angle_alpha   90.00
_cell.angle_beta   90.00
_cell.angle_gamma   90.00
#
_symmetry.space_group_name_H-M   'P 1'
#
loop_
_entity.id
_entity.type
_entity.pdbx_description
1 polymer ?
#
loop_
_entity_poly.entity_id
_entity_poly.type
_entity_poly.pdbx_seq_one_letter_code
_entity_poly.pdbx_strand_id
1 'polypeptide(L)'
;MFTFIKKVIKTGTATSSYPLEPIAVDKNFRGKPEQNPQQCIGCAACVNACPSNALTVETDLATGELAWEFNLGHCIFCGRCEEVCPTAAIKLSQEYELAVWKKEDFLQQSRFALCNCRVCNRPFAVQKEIDYAIAPVSYTHLRAH
;
A
#
# COMPACT_ATOMS: atom_id res chain seq x y z
N MET A 1 12.78 -49.97 -5.27
CA MET A 1 11.58 -49.70 -6.12
C MET A 1 10.30 -49.64 -5.29
N PHE A 2 10.03 -50.59 -4.38
CA PHE A 2 8.82 -50.57 -3.52
C PHE A 2 8.71 -49.37 -2.57
N THR A 3 9.83 -48.80 -2.10
CA THR A 3 9.84 -47.61 -1.24
C THR A 3 9.30 -46.38 -1.94
N PHE A 4 9.59 -46.20 -3.23
CA PHE A 4 9.08 -45.14 -4.05
C PHE A 4 7.57 -45.25 -4.23
N ILE A 5 7.08 -46.44 -4.61
CA ILE A 5 5.64 -46.70 -4.79
C ILE A 5 4.85 -46.45 -3.48
N LYS A 6 5.38 -46.92 -2.34
CA LYS A 6 4.78 -46.64 -1.02
C LYS A 6 4.70 -45.15 -0.73
N LYS A 7 5.73 -44.39 -1.10
CA LYS A 7 5.77 -42.94 -0.90
C LYS A 7 4.73 -42.23 -1.78
N VAL A 8 4.59 -42.61 -3.06
CA VAL A 8 3.58 -42.08 -3.98
C VAL A 8 2.16 -42.35 -3.45
N ILE A 9 1.88 -43.59 -3.03
CA ILE A 9 0.56 -43.93 -2.49
C ILE A 9 0.26 -43.17 -1.19
N LYS A 10 1.27 -42.98 -0.32
CA LYS A 10 1.12 -42.24 0.94
C LYS A 10 0.93 -40.72 0.70
N THR A 11 1.56 -40.16 -0.31
CA THR A 11 1.47 -38.71 -0.63
C THR A 11 0.13 -38.40 -1.27
N GLY A 12 -0.49 -39.34 -1.98
CA GLY A 12 -1.75 -39.10 -2.69
C GLY A 12 -1.62 -38.06 -3.79
N THR A 13 -2.58 -37.17 -3.87
CA THR A 13 -2.59 -36.06 -4.84
C THR A 13 -1.66 -34.94 -4.38
N ALA A 14 -0.62 -34.66 -5.15
CA ALA A 14 0.34 -33.57 -4.86
C ALA A 14 -0.05 -32.21 -5.44
N THR A 15 -1.15 -32.16 -6.18
CA THR A 15 -1.68 -30.94 -6.82
C THR A 15 -2.87 -30.38 -6.04
N SER A 16 -3.04 -29.07 -6.07
CA SER A 16 -4.23 -28.40 -5.52
C SER A 16 -5.37 -28.40 -6.54
N SER A 17 -6.61 -28.31 -6.05
CA SER A 17 -7.82 -28.20 -6.90
C SER A 17 -8.02 -26.81 -7.51
N TYR A 18 -7.02 -25.93 -7.39
CA TYR A 18 -7.08 -24.61 -7.99
C TYR A 18 -7.22 -24.70 -9.54
N PRO A 19 -8.07 -23.90 -10.20
CA PRO A 19 -8.85 -22.76 -9.68
C PRO A 19 -10.26 -23.13 -9.19
N LEU A 20 -10.61 -24.42 -9.11
CA LEU A 20 -11.95 -24.86 -8.70
C LEU A 20 -12.21 -24.63 -7.21
N GLU A 21 -11.15 -24.70 -6.41
CA GLU A 21 -11.17 -24.37 -4.99
C GLU A 21 -10.09 -23.31 -4.69
N PRO A 22 -10.39 -22.28 -3.87
CA PRO A 22 -9.41 -21.29 -3.49
C PRO A 22 -8.32 -21.92 -2.64
N ILE A 23 -7.08 -21.47 -2.80
CA ILE A 23 -5.95 -21.92 -1.99
C ILE A 23 -6.02 -21.21 -0.63
N ALA A 24 -5.98 -21.99 0.46
CA ALA A 24 -5.85 -21.41 1.80
C ALA A 24 -4.46 -20.79 1.96
N VAL A 25 -4.41 -19.46 2.13
CA VAL A 25 -3.16 -18.73 2.38
C VAL A 25 -2.86 -18.63 3.87
N ASP A 26 -1.58 -18.61 4.22
CA ASP A 26 -1.12 -18.40 5.60
C ASP A 26 -1.47 -16.99 6.09
N LYS A 27 -1.62 -16.82 7.41
CA LYS A 27 -1.92 -15.52 8.03
C LYS A 27 -0.86 -14.46 7.75
N ASN A 28 0.39 -14.88 7.53
CA ASN A 28 1.53 -14.02 7.23
C ASN A 28 1.77 -13.87 5.72
N PHE A 29 0.83 -14.28 4.88
CA PHE A 29 0.96 -14.13 3.45
C PHE A 29 1.01 -12.64 3.08
N ARG A 30 1.95 -12.29 2.22
CA ARG A 30 2.16 -10.93 1.73
C ARG A 30 1.54 -10.79 0.35
N GLY A 31 0.25 -10.50 0.31
CA GLY A 31 -0.48 -10.24 -0.92
C GLY A 31 -0.40 -8.77 -1.35
N LYS A 32 -1.35 -8.35 -2.14
CA LYS A 32 -1.43 -7.00 -2.70
C LYS A 32 -1.50 -5.94 -1.60
N PRO A 33 -0.67 -4.88 -1.66
CA PRO A 33 -0.83 -3.71 -0.81
C PRO A 33 -2.17 -3.01 -1.09
N GLU A 34 -2.93 -2.77 -0.05
CA GLU A 34 -4.19 -2.01 -0.09
C GLU A 34 -4.02 -0.70 0.66
N GLN A 35 -4.37 0.40 0.01
CA GLN A 35 -4.34 1.72 0.60
C GLN A 35 -5.75 2.14 1.00
N ASN A 36 -5.90 2.63 2.23
CA ASN A 36 -7.10 3.32 2.70
C ASN A 36 -6.92 4.85 2.53
N PRO A 37 -7.60 5.49 1.55
CA PRO A 37 -7.45 6.92 1.30
C PRO A 37 -7.92 7.80 2.46
N GLN A 38 -8.82 7.28 3.31
CA GLN A 38 -9.33 8.02 4.47
C GLN A 38 -8.27 8.17 5.56
N GLN A 39 -7.45 7.14 5.76
CA GLN A 39 -6.37 7.14 6.75
C GLN A 39 -5.06 7.72 6.18
N CYS A 40 -4.90 7.71 4.86
CA CYS A 40 -3.70 8.22 4.22
C CYS A 40 -3.61 9.74 4.34
N ILE A 41 -2.45 10.22 4.79
CA ILE A 41 -2.14 11.65 4.94
C ILE A 41 -1.33 12.23 3.77
N GLY A 42 -0.93 11.41 2.79
CA GLY A 42 -0.17 11.86 1.62
C GLY A 42 1.31 12.17 1.87
N CYS A 43 1.90 11.70 2.96
CA CYS A 43 3.27 12.03 3.38
C CYS A 43 4.40 11.41 2.53
N ALA A 44 4.08 10.62 1.52
CA ALA A 44 5.02 9.94 0.62
C ALA A 44 6.07 9.02 1.29
N ALA A 45 5.96 8.69 2.58
CA ALA A 45 6.92 7.81 3.26
C ALA A 45 7.01 6.43 2.59
N CYS A 46 5.88 5.85 2.18
CA CYS A 46 5.80 4.57 1.47
C CYS A 46 6.48 4.62 0.09
N VAL A 47 6.43 5.77 -0.59
CA VAL A 47 7.08 5.99 -1.89
C VAL A 47 8.60 5.95 -1.72
N ASN A 48 9.12 6.71 -0.76
CA ASN A 48 10.57 6.76 -0.46
C ASN A 48 11.13 5.42 0.02
N ALA A 49 10.30 4.60 0.67
CA ALA A 49 10.71 3.28 1.15
C ALA A 49 10.59 2.16 0.11
N CYS A 50 9.94 2.41 -1.03
CA CYS A 50 9.69 1.39 -2.05
C CYS A 50 10.95 1.09 -2.88
N PRO A 51 11.56 -0.10 -2.77
CA PRO A 51 12.79 -0.41 -3.49
C PRO A 51 12.60 -0.64 -4.99
N SER A 52 11.38 -0.96 -5.42
CA SER A 52 11.02 -1.26 -6.81
C SER A 52 10.32 -0.11 -7.54
N ASN A 53 10.16 1.06 -6.89
CA ASN A 53 9.42 2.20 -7.42
C ASN A 53 7.99 1.84 -7.88
N ALA A 54 7.37 0.89 -7.19
CA ALA A 54 5.98 0.53 -7.44
C ALA A 54 4.99 1.60 -6.93
N LEU A 55 5.46 2.48 -6.07
CA LEU A 55 4.71 3.61 -5.49
C LEU A 55 5.33 4.90 -5.98
N THR A 56 4.50 5.81 -6.47
CA THR A 56 4.90 7.14 -6.92
C THR A 56 3.96 8.21 -6.40
N VAL A 57 4.44 9.43 -6.32
CA VAL A 57 3.63 10.62 -6.07
C VAL A 57 3.97 11.69 -7.09
N GLU A 58 2.94 12.30 -7.63
CA GLU A 58 3.06 13.46 -8.50
C GLU A 58 2.28 14.62 -7.90
N THR A 59 2.89 15.79 -7.93
CA THR A 59 2.27 17.01 -7.43
C THR A 59 1.89 17.88 -8.62
N ASP A 60 0.60 18.08 -8.81
CA ASP A 60 0.10 19.04 -9.80
C ASP A 60 -0.16 20.39 -9.12
N LEU A 61 0.73 21.33 -9.40
CA LEU A 61 0.62 22.69 -8.87
C LEU A 61 -0.48 23.49 -9.53
N ALA A 62 -0.93 23.12 -10.72
CA ALA A 62 -2.00 23.81 -11.42
C ALA A 62 -3.37 23.48 -10.84
N THR A 63 -3.60 22.23 -10.52
CA THR A 63 -4.85 21.76 -9.88
C THR A 63 -4.80 21.84 -8.35
N GLY A 64 -3.60 21.96 -7.76
CA GLY A 64 -3.43 21.94 -6.31
C GLY A 64 -3.68 20.56 -5.69
N GLU A 65 -3.38 19.51 -6.43
CA GLU A 65 -3.57 18.12 -5.99
C GLU A 65 -2.25 17.36 -5.95
N LEU A 66 -2.16 16.40 -5.02
CA LEU A 66 -1.13 15.38 -5.00
C LEU A 66 -1.79 14.06 -5.43
N ALA A 67 -1.29 13.47 -6.50
CA ALA A 67 -1.67 12.16 -6.98
C ALA A 67 -0.69 11.11 -6.42
N TRP A 68 -1.21 10.17 -5.65
CA TRP A 68 -0.50 8.97 -5.23
C TRP A 68 -0.90 7.84 -6.16
N GLU A 69 0.07 7.12 -6.68
CA GLU A 69 -0.13 6.01 -7.59
C GLU A 69 0.61 4.77 -7.12
N PHE A 70 -0.02 3.62 -7.26
CA PHE A 70 0.54 2.31 -7.01
C PHE A 70 0.43 1.45 -8.27
N ASN A 71 1.55 0.90 -8.71
CA ASN A 71 1.63 -0.04 -9.83
C ASN A 71 1.96 -1.44 -9.32
N LEU A 72 0.96 -2.32 -9.29
CA LEU A 72 1.10 -3.70 -8.83
C LEU A 72 2.12 -4.49 -9.67
N GLY A 73 2.26 -4.17 -10.97
CA GLY A 73 3.20 -4.84 -11.88
C GLY A 73 4.67 -4.64 -11.51
N HIS A 74 5.00 -3.59 -10.73
CA HIS A 74 6.34 -3.33 -10.23
C HIS A 74 6.54 -3.81 -8.78
N CYS A 75 5.47 -4.20 -8.09
CA CYS A 75 5.53 -4.55 -6.67
C CYS A 75 6.23 -5.89 -6.44
N ILE A 76 7.15 -5.93 -5.49
CA ILE A 76 7.86 -7.14 -5.06
C ILE A 76 7.35 -7.69 -3.71
N PHE A 77 6.24 -7.16 -3.20
CA PHE A 77 5.57 -7.60 -1.97
C PHE A 77 6.47 -7.63 -0.72
N CYS A 78 7.43 -6.71 -0.65
CA CYS A 78 8.42 -6.67 0.44
C CYS A 78 7.86 -6.18 1.79
N GLY A 79 6.72 -5.46 1.79
CA GLY A 79 6.06 -4.95 3.00
C GLY A 79 6.63 -3.65 3.56
N ARG A 80 7.68 -3.07 2.94
CA ARG A 80 8.30 -1.82 3.46
C ARG A 80 7.32 -0.65 3.55
N CYS A 81 6.37 -0.57 2.62
CA CYS A 81 5.35 0.48 2.62
C CYS A 81 4.43 0.39 3.85
N GLU A 82 4.09 -0.82 4.31
CA GLU A 82 3.32 -1.04 5.53
C GLU A 82 4.11 -0.67 6.78
N GLU A 83 5.40 -1.06 6.85
CA GLU A 83 6.26 -0.79 8.00
C GLU A 83 6.47 0.71 8.26
N VAL A 84 6.59 1.53 7.20
CA VAL A 84 6.90 2.96 7.33
C VAL A 84 5.67 3.85 7.40
N CYS A 85 4.46 3.32 7.25
CA CYS A 85 3.24 4.12 7.24
C CYS A 85 2.87 4.59 8.64
N PRO A 86 2.91 5.90 8.93
CA PRO A 86 2.66 6.42 10.28
C PRO A 86 1.20 6.27 10.72
N THR A 87 0.28 6.16 9.76
CA THR A 87 -1.16 6.04 10.02
C THR A 87 -1.69 4.63 9.76
N ALA A 88 -0.81 3.67 9.41
CA ALA A 88 -1.21 2.32 9.00
C ALA A 88 -2.27 2.31 7.86
N ALA A 89 -2.21 3.32 6.99
CA ALA A 89 -3.14 3.48 5.86
C ALA A 89 -2.88 2.50 4.72
N ILE A 90 -1.69 1.91 4.65
CA ILE A 90 -1.35 0.88 3.67
C ILE A 90 -1.01 -0.41 4.39
N LYS A 91 -1.62 -1.52 3.96
CA LYS A 91 -1.44 -2.85 4.53
C LYS A 91 -1.36 -3.89 3.43
N LEU A 92 -0.63 -4.96 3.69
CA LEU A 92 -0.62 -6.12 2.80
C LEU A 92 -1.87 -6.96 3.05
N SER A 93 -2.60 -7.25 1.98
CA SER A 93 -3.78 -8.12 2.01
C SER A 93 -3.39 -9.60 1.92
N GLN A 94 -4.38 -10.48 1.96
CA GLN A 94 -4.20 -11.90 1.69
C GLN A 94 -4.61 -12.27 0.25
N GLU A 95 -4.85 -11.27 -0.61
CA GLU A 95 -5.15 -11.50 -2.01
C GLU A 95 -3.93 -12.05 -2.75
N TYR A 96 -4.11 -13.21 -3.37
CA TYR A 96 -3.10 -13.88 -4.20
C TYR A 96 -3.51 -13.96 -5.69
N GLU A 97 -4.77 -13.79 -5.99
CA GLU A 97 -5.28 -13.78 -7.35
C GLU A 97 -5.15 -12.37 -7.95
N LEU A 98 -4.03 -12.12 -8.60
CA LEU A 98 -3.67 -10.81 -9.11
C LEU A 98 -3.61 -10.76 -10.64
N ALA A 99 -4.13 -11.80 -11.32
CA ALA A 99 -4.18 -11.84 -12.77
C ALA A 99 -5.20 -10.84 -13.32
N VAL A 100 -4.77 -10.02 -14.27
CA VAL A 100 -5.62 -9.04 -14.94
C VAL A 100 -5.52 -9.17 -16.46
N TRP A 101 -6.53 -8.74 -17.18
CA TRP A 101 -6.54 -8.74 -18.64
C TRP A 101 -5.83 -7.54 -19.25
N LYS A 102 -5.87 -6.39 -18.56
CA LYS A 102 -5.27 -5.13 -18.99
C LYS A 102 -4.25 -4.66 -17.99
N LYS A 103 -3.13 -4.10 -18.45
CA LYS A 103 -2.07 -3.57 -17.58
C LYS A 103 -2.54 -2.37 -16.74
N GLU A 104 -3.55 -1.65 -17.22
CA GLU A 104 -4.15 -0.50 -16.52
C GLU A 104 -4.83 -0.92 -15.21
N ASP A 105 -5.32 -2.15 -15.13
CA ASP A 105 -5.96 -2.69 -13.92
C ASP A 105 -4.95 -2.93 -12.76
N PHE A 106 -3.64 -2.85 -13.05
CA PHE A 106 -2.60 -2.86 -12.03
C PHE A 106 -2.38 -1.50 -11.36
N LEU A 107 -2.96 -0.44 -11.92
CA LEU A 107 -2.79 0.91 -11.42
C LEU A 107 -3.89 1.28 -10.43
N GLN A 108 -3.48 1.75 -9.26
CA GLN A 108 -4.38 2.33 -8.26
C GLN A 108 -3.95 3.78 -8.03
N GLN A 109 -4.90 4.71 -8.04
CA GLN A 109 -4.64 6.13 -7.81
C GLN A 109 -5.49 6.66 -6.67
N SER A 110 -4.89 7.54 -5.87
CA SER A 110 -5.59 8.33 -4.86
C SER A 110 -5.14 9.77 -4.96
N ARG A 111 -6.07 10.71 -4.88
CA ARG A 111 -5.78 12.15 -4.97
C ARG A 111 -6.06 12.84 -3.65
N PHE A 112 -5.18 13.77 -3.31
CA PHE A 112 -5.23 14.53 -2.07
C PHE A 112 -5.12 16.02 -2.38
N ALA A 113 -6.02 16.83 -1.81
CA ALA A 113 -5.96 18.28 -1.96
C ALA A 113 -4.77 18.85 -1.19
N LEU A 114 -4.04 19.76 -1.82
CA LEU A 114 -2.94 20.50 -1.23
C LEU A 114 -3.45 21.75 -0.51
N CYS A 115 -2.81 22.08 0.59
CA CYS A 115 -3.01 23.33 1.30
C CYS A 115 -2.10 24.42 0.73
N ASN A 116 -2.63 25.62 0.59
CA ASN A 116 -1.90 26.77 0.10
C ASN A 116 -1.26 27.57 1.23
N CYS A 117 -0.06 28.06 0.98
CA CYS A 117 0.64 28.97 1.89
C CYS A 117 -0.16 30.27 2.07
N ARG A 118 -0.35 30.71 3.31
CA ARG A 118 -1.09 31.93 3.61
C ARG A 118 -0.42 33.21 3.13
N VAL A 119 0.89 33.17 2.89
CA VAL A 119 1.68 34.35 2.47
C VAL A 119 1.81 34.44 0.95
N CYS A 120 2.20 33.34 0.28
CA CYS A 120 2.50 33.35 -1.16
C CYS A 120 1.47 32.58 -2.00
N ASN A 121 0.45 32.01 -1.35
CA ASN A 121 -0.64 31.23 -1.98
C ASN A 121 -0.17 30.05 -2.85
N ARG A 122 1.06 29.55 -2.63
CA ARG A 122 1.56 28.35 -3.33
C ARG A 122 1.13 27.09 -2.58
N PRO A 123 0.67 26.04 -3.28
CA PRO A 123 0.42 24.74 -2.67
C PRO A 123 1.73 24.13 -2.16
N PHE A 124 1.74 23.50 -0.98
CA PHE A 124 2.98 22.99 -0.36
C PHE A 124 2.86 21.64 0.36
N ALA A 125 1.71 21.28 0.92
CA ALA A 125 1.51 20.03 1.63
C ALA A 125 0.04 19.58 1.57
N VAL A 126 -0.22 18.30 1.81
CA VAL A 126 -1.57 17.77 1.94
C VAL A 126 -2.20 18.26 3.24
N GLN A 127 -3.45 18.73 3.22
CA GLN A 127 -4.14 19.23 4.41
C GLN A 127 -4.15 18.21 5.56
N LYS A 128 -4.40 16.94 5.25
CA LYS A 128 -4.38 15.85 6.26
C LYS A 128 -3.02 15.66 6.93
N GLU A 129 -1.92 15.90 6.20
CA GLU A 129 -0.56 15.82 6.76
C GLU A 129 -0.31 16.94 7.76
N ILE A 130 -0.78 18.15 7.43
CA ILE A 130 -0.71 19.30 8.33
C ILE A 130 -1.53 19.03 9.60
N ASP A 131 -2.76 18.56 9.47
CA ASP A 131 -3.64 18.25 10.59
C ASP A 131 -3.02 17.16 11.49
N TYR A 132 -2.41 16.13 10.89
CA TYR A 132 -1.69 15.09 11.61
C TYR A 132 -0.48 15.63 12.37
N ALA A 133 0.28 16.56 11.79
CA ALA A 133 1.44 17.18 12.45
C ALA A 133 1.04 18.13 13.58
N ILE A 134 -0.06 18.86 13.42
CA ILE A 134 -0.54 19.83 14.42
C ILE A 134 -1.15 19.13 15.63
N ALA A 135 -1.83 18.00 15.48
CA ALA A 135 -2.53 17.31 16.55
C ALA A 135 -1.64 17.03 17.79
N PRO A 136 -0.42 16.44 17.69
CA PRO A 136 0.45 16.25 18.85
C PRO A 136 1.03 17.56 19.39
N VAL A 137 1.24 18.59 18.55
CA VAL A 137 1.78 19.89 18.97
C VAL A 137 0.75 20.64 19.80
N SER A 138 -0.52 20.66 19.40
CA SER A 138 -1.59 21.29 20.17
C SER A 138 -1.73 20.65 21.56
N TYR A 139 -1.57 19.33 21.66
CA TYR A 139 -1.63 18.59 22.92
C TYR A 139 -0.45 18.90 23.84
N THR A 140 0.76 19.08 23.32
CA THR A 140 1.96 19.43 24.09
C THR A 140 1.88 20.87 24.63
N HIS A 141 1.35 21.82 23.86
CA HIS A 141 1.16 23.20 24.29
C HIS A 141 0.09 23.34 25.38
N LEU A 142 -0.96 22.53 25.36
CA LEU A 142 -1.97 22.51 26.43
C LEU A 142 -1.45 21.96 27.77
N ARG A 143 -0.36 21.17 27.76
CA ARG A 143 0.29 20.64 28.98
C ARG A 143 1.39 21.56 29.53
N ALA A 144 1.84 22.55 28.79
CA ALA A 144 2.90 23.48 29.20
C ALA A 144 2.37 24.71 29.97
N HIS A 145 1.06 24.79 30.20
CA HIS A 145 0.37 25.74 31.05
C HIS A 145 -0.39 24.97 32.12
#